data_bd6ca60fd8113b6dfd7c89f8a0a288ea
#
_entry.id   bd6ca60fd8113b6dfd7c89f8a0a288ea
#
_cell.length_a   1.000
_cell.length_b   1.000
_cell.length_c   1.000
_cell.angle_alpha   90.00
_cell.angle_beta   90.00
_cell.angle_gamma   90.00
#
_symmetry.space_group_name_H-M   'P 1'
#
loop_
_entity.id
_entity.type
_entity.pdbx_description
1 polymer ?
#
loop_
_entity_poly.entity_id
_entity_poly.type
_entity_poly.pdbx_seq_one_letter_code
_entity_poly.pdbx_strand_id
1 'polypeptide(L)'
;VSKYYQGRLKENTMLGAELINDNSLAADYEIISMVIDCMLSAGLTEFQVELGNVAFFNGLLHKAGITGDSAEELLRLIKDKNYFGVEELLDSLNIDDAVAKALLELPQLFGGTEVLEKAKSLTDEEECIQAVNRLEELYELLKNNNYDKYISFDLGDLSEHAYYTGIIFHAYTFGTVSYTHLRAH
;
A
#
# COMPACT_ATOMS: atom_id res chain seq x y z
N VAL A 1 -25.48 -21.10 -8.75
CA VAL A 1 -24.78 -22.35 -9.11
C VAL A 1 -23.52 -21.96 -9.87
N SER A 2 -22.37 -21.97 -9.18
CA SER A 2 -21.08 -21.66 -9.78
C SER A 2 -20.68 -22.79 -10.73
N LYS A 3 -20.48 -22.47 -12.00
CA LYS A 3 -19.94 -23.42 -12.97
C LYS A 3 -18.46 -23.66 -12.68
N TYR A 4 -18.10 -24.92 -12.43
CA TYR A 4 -16.72 -25.34 -12.25
C TYR A 4 -15.94 -25.17 -13.54
N TYR A 5 -14.86 -24.39 -13.50
CA TYR A 5 -13.86 -24.35 -14.53
C TYR A 5 -12.46 -24.54 -13.90
N GLN A 6 -11.76 -25.58 -14.38
CA GLN A 6 -10.32 -25.79 -14.22
C GLN A 6 -9.77 -25.82 -12.78
N GLY A 7 -10.10 -26.88 -12.01
CA GLY A 7 -9.31 -27.26 -10.83
C GLY A 7 -9.34 -26.31 -9.64
N ARG A 8 -10.26 -25.34 -9.59
CA ARG A 8 -10.43 -24.46 -8.43
C ARG A 8 -11.07 -25.23 -7.27
N LEU A 9 -10.50 -25.07 -6.07
CA LEU A 9 -11.06 -25.61 -4.85
C LEU A 9 -12.48 -25.12 -4.62
N LYS A 10 -13.36 -26.02 -4.14
CA LYS A 10 -14.78 -25.72 -3.84
C LYS A 10 -14.95 -24.86 -2.61
N GLU A 11 -14.01 -24.96 -1.71
CA GLU A 11 -14.03 -24.33 -0.39
C GLU A 11 -12.68 -23.68 -0.14
N ASN A 12 -12.69 -22.46 0.38
CA ASN A 12 -11.54 -21.75 0.88
C ASN A 12 -11.78 -21.49 2.38
N THR A 13 -10.82 -21.83 3.21
CA THR A 13 -10.83 -21.41 4.60
C THR A 13 -10.17 -20.05 4.68
N MET A 14 -10.87 -19.07 5.24
CA MET A 14 -10.36 -17.72 5.48
C MET A 14 -10.24 -17.52 6.99
N LEU A 15 -9.11 -16.99 7.42
CA LEU A 15 -8.89 -16.48 8.77
C LEU A 15 -8.78 -14.95 8.65
N GLY A 16 -9.55 -14.23 9.43
CA GLY A 16 -9.53 -12.77 9.48
C GLY A 16 -9.53 -12.27 10.92
N ALA A 17 -8.95 -11.11 11.12
CA ALA A 17 -9.01 -10.35 12.35
C ALA A 17 -9.29 -8.89 12.03
N GLU A 18 -10.12 -8.25 12.84
CA GLU A 18 -10.49 -6.83 12.69
C GLU A 18 -10.31 -6.14 14.03
N LEU A 19 -9.63 -4.99 14.01
CA LEU A 19 -9.56 -4.06 15.13
C LEU A 19 -10.40 -2.85 14.80
N ILE A 20 -11.53 -2.72 15.50
CA ILE A 20 -12.55 -1.71 15.16
C ILE A 20 -12.41 -0.50 16.06
N ASN A 21 -12.54 0.70 15.46
CA ASN A 21 -12.57 1.97 16.17
C ASN A 21 -11.27 2.34 16.91
N ASP A 22 -10.12 1.90 16.38
CA ASP A 22 -8.81 2.30 16.86
C ASP A 22 -7.92 2.72 15.66
N ASN A 23 -7.57 4.01 15.62
CA ASN A 23 -6.71 4.61 14.61
C ASN A 23 -5.27 4.81 15.11
N SER A 24 -4.92 4.18 16.22
CA SER A 24 -3.58 4.34 16.81
C SER A 24 -2.52 3.59 15.99
N LEU A 25 -1.28 4.04 16.11
CA LEU A 25 -0.13 3.33 15.59
C LEU A 25 0.04 1.94 16.23
N ALA A 26 -0.40 1.81 17.49
CA ALA A 26 -0.40 0.52 18.21
C ALA A 26 -1.35 -0.50 17.56
N ALA A 27 -2.48 -0.04 17.04
CA ALA A 27 -3.43 -0.89 16.31
C ALA A 27 -2.82 -1.42 15.00
N ASP A 28 -2.17 -0.53 14.23
CA ASP A 28 -1.45 -0.93 13.01
C ASP A 28 -0.36 -1.96 13.33
N TYR A 29 0.43 -1.71 14.37
CA TYR A 29 1.47 -2.61 14.84
C TYR A 29 0.90 -3.98 15.24
N GLU A 30 -0.19 -4.02 16.01
CA GLU A 30 -0.82 -5.26 16.47
C GLU A 30 -1.28 -6.13 15.30
N ILE A 31 -1.96 -5.55 14.33
CA ILE A 31 -2.44 -6.28 13.15
C ILE A 31 -1.27 -6.81 12.31
N ILE A 32 -0.27 -5.98 12.02
CA ILE A 32 0.86 -6.40 11.18
C ILE A 32 1.73 -7.44 11.88
N SER A 33 2.01 -7.28 13.17
CA SER A 33 2.75 -8.28 13.93
C SER A 33 2.00 -9.61 14.01
N MET A 34 0.67 -9.58 14.18
CA MET A 34 -0.17 -10.79 14.14
C MET A 34 -0.06 -11.51 12.78
N VAL A 35 -0.06 -10.77 11.66
CA VAL A 35 0.12 -11.37 10.32
C VAL A 35 1.48 -12.05 10.22
N ILE A 36 2.56 -11.39 10.65
CA ILE A 36 3.92 -11.96 10.63
C ILE A 36 3.97 -13.23 11.49
N ASP A 37 3.43 -13.19 12.70
CA ASP A 37 3.41 -14.34 13.61
C ASP A 37 2.58 -15.50 13.06
N CYS A 38 1.44 -15.23 12.41
CA CYS A 38 0.65 -16.24 11.72
C CYS A 38 1.43 -16.91 10.59
N MET A 39 2.15 -16.12 9.77
CA MET A 39 2.99 -16.64 8.68
C MET A 39 4.11 -17.55 9.23
N LEU A 40 4.80 -17.09 10.27
CA LEU A 40 5.85 -17.86 10.93
C LEU A 40 5.30 -19.14 11.57
N SER A 41 4.15 -19.08 12.24
CA SER A 41 3.50 -20.24 12.86
C SER A 41 3.01 -21.26 11.83
N ALA A 42 2.68 -20.81 10.62
CA ALA A 42 2.38 -21.66 9.48
C ALA A 42 3.64 -22.30 8.83
N GLY A 43 4.83 -22.00 9.35
CA GLY A 43 6.11 -22.54 8.85
C GLY A 43 6.66 -21.80 7.62
N LEU A 44 6.12 -20.63 7.30
CA LEU A 44 6.63 -19.76 6.23
C LEU A 44 7.80 -18.94 6.79
N THR A 45 8.96 -19.06 6.17
CA THR A 45 10.18 -18.35 6.61
C THR A 45 10.64 -17.30 5.57
N GLU A 46 10.19 -17.45 4.34
CA GLU A 46 10.52 -16.57 3.22
C GLU A 46 9.25 -15.88 2.72
N PHE A 47 8.97 -14.72 3.29
CA PHE A 47 7.85 -13.87 2.92
C PHE A 47 8.19 -12.40 3.14
N GLN A 48 7.38 -11.53 2.55
CA GLN A 48 7.47 -10.09 2.71
C GLN A 48 6.08 -9.53 3.05
N VAL A 49 6.05 -8.57 3.96
CA VAL A 49 4.88 -7.73 4.24
C VAL A 49 5.18 -6.34 3.70
N GLU A 50 4.47 -5.97 2.65
CA GLU A 50 4.60 -4.71 1.95
C GLU A 50 3.61 -3.72 2.52
N LEU A 51 4.08 -2.56 2.95
CA LEU A 51 3.31 -1.51 3.60
C LEU A 51 3.13 -0.33 2.67
N GLY A 52 1.91 0.16 2.54
CA GLY A 52 1.55 1.40 1.89
C GLY A 52 0.75 2.33 2.79
N ASN A 53 0.56 3.57 2.35
CA ASN A 53 -0.34 4.50 3.03
C ASN A 53 -1.09 5.34 1.99
N VAL A 54 -2.38 5.11 1.88
CA VAL A 54 -3.26 5.76 0.89
C VAL A 54 -3.32 7.28 1.09
N ALA A 55 -3.08 7.77 2.31
CA ALA A 55 -3.06 9.21 2.59
C ALA A 55 -1.97 9.95 1.80
N PHE A 56 -0.87 9.29 1.42
CA PHE A 56 0.14 9.90 0.56
C PHE A 56 -0.43 10.27 -0.82
N PHE A 57 -1.13 9.35 -1.46
CA PHE A 57 -1.80 9.61 -2.73
C PHE A 57 -2.90 10.67 -2.59
N ASN A 58 -3.73 10.57 -1.56
CA ASN A 58 -4.81 11.53 -1.30
C ASN A 58 -4.26 12.96 -1.10
N GLY A 59 -3.15 13.11 -0.35
CA GLY A 59 -2.50 14.40 -0.17
C GLY A 59 -2.01 15.01 -1.50
N LEU A 60 -1.45 14.20 -2.39
CA LEU A 60 -1.07 14.66 -3.73
C LEU A 60 -2.29 15.10 -4.56
N LEU A 61 -3.41 14.35 -4.50
CA LEU A 61 -4.67 14.74 -5.16
C LEU A 61 -5.21 16.06 -4.62
N HIS A 62 -5.22 16.23 -3.28
CA HIS A 62 -5.69 17.47 -2.64
C HIS A 62 -4.85 18.67 -3.07
N LYS A 63 -3.52 18.52 -3.07
CA LYS A 63 -2.60 19.57 -3.50
C LYS A 63 -2.79 19.93 -4.98
N ALA A 64 -3.04 18.94 -5.84
CA ALA A 64 -3.30 19.14 -7.26
C ALA A 64 -4.72 19.66 -7.56
N GLY A 65 -5.65 19.62 -6.60
CA GLY A 65 -7.06 19.90 -6.82
C GLY A 65 -7.77 18.89 -7.73
N ILE A 66 -7.23 17.65 -7.82
CA ILE A 66 -7.80 16.58 -8.65
C ILE A 66 -8.91 15.89 -7.85
N THR A 67 -10.12 15.84 -8.43
CA THR A 67 -11.31 15.24 -7.79
C THR A 67 -12.18 14.51 -8.81
N GLY A 68 -13.16 13.74 -8.33
CA GLY A 68 -14.15 13.05 -9.16
C GLY A 68 -13.53 12.06 -10.15
N ASP A 69 -14.05 12.04 -11.37
CA ASP A 69 -13.68 11.07 -12.41
C ASP A 69 -12.19 11.05 -12.73
N SER A 70 -11.52 12.23 -12.70
CA SER A 70 -10.08 12.33 -12.93
C SER A 70 -9.27 11.67 -11.82
N ALA A 71 -9.71 11.76 -10.56
CA ALA A 71 -9.05 11.09 -9.45
C ALA A 71 -9.21 9.57 -9.53
N GLU A 72 -10.40 9.09 -9.90
CA GLU A 72 -10.68 7.66 -10.09
C GLU A 72 -9.87 7.08 -11.26
N GLU A 73 -9.78 7.81 -12.38
CA GLU A 73 -9.00 7.39 -13.52
C GLU A 73 -7.51 7.36 -13.20
N LEU A 74 -6.99 8.37 -12.49
CA LEU A 74 -5.60 8.41 -12.05
C LEU A 74 -5.27 7.24 -11.12
N LEU A 75 -6.15 6.95 -10.15
CA LEU A 75 -6.04 5.79 -9.27
C LEU A 75 -5.94 4.49 -10.08
N ARG A 76 -6.82 4.31 -11.05
CA ARG A 76 -6.83 3.14 -11.92
C ARG A 76 -5.53 3.00 -12.73
N LEU A 77 -5.06 4.09 -13.33
CA LEU A 77 -3.83 4.10 -14.14
C LEU A 77 -2.58 3.78 -13.30
N ILE A 78 -2.49 4.31 -12.09
CA ILE A 78 -1.39 4.03 -11.15
C ILE A 78 -1.40 2.56 -10.74
N LYS A 79 -2.56 2.01 -10.38
CA LYS A 79 -2.71 0.60 -10.00
C LYS A 79 -2.35 -0.35 -11.14
N ASP A 80 -2.75 -0.01 -12.36
CA ASP A 80 -2.42 -0.78 -13.56
C ASP A 80 -0.96 -0.61 -14.00
N LYS A 81 -0.18 0.23 -13.27
CA LYS A 81 1.21 0.63 -13.60
C LYS A 81 1.32 1.16 -15.03
N ASN A 82 0.28 1.85 -15.50
CA ASN A 82 0.21 2.45 -16.83
C ASN A 82 0.83 3.86 -16.81
N TYR A 83 2.16 3.92 -16.81
CA TYR A 83 2.93 5.18 -16.73
C TYR A 83 2.58 6.17 -17.84
N PHE A 84 2.39 5.68 -19.07
CA PHE A 84 2.04 6.55 -20.20
C PHE A 84 0.65 7.17 -20.02
N GLY A 85 -0.33 6.40 -19.56
CA GLY A 85 -1.68 6.92 -19.28
C GLY A 85 -1.68 7.94 -18.13
N VAL A 86 -0.85 7.73 -17.09
CA VAL A 86 -0.67 8.71 -16.01
C VAL A 86 -0.13 10.02 -16.56
N GLU A 87 0.95 9.99 -17.36
CA GLU A 87 1.55 11.18 -17.97
C GLU A 87 0.54 11.95 -18.84
N GLU A 88 -0.15 11.25 -19.75
CA GLU A 88 -1.14 11.85 -20.64
C GLU A 88 -2.31 12.50 -19.86
N LEU A 89 -2.79 11.85 -18.80
CA LEU A 89 -3.85 12.40 -17.96
C LEU A 89 -3.36 13.67 -17.23
N LEU A 90 -2.18 13.64 -16.60
CA LEU A 90 -1.64 14.76 -15.85
C LEU A 90 -1.36 15.97 -16.75
N ASP A 91 -0.85 15.76 -17.97
CA ASP A 91 -0.66 16.81 -18.97
C ASP A 91 -1.98 17.49 -19.32
N SER A 92 -3.07 16.72 -19.42
CA SER A 92 -4.40 17.26 -19.75
C SER A 92 -4.99 18.11 -18.61
N LEU A 93 -4.58 17.87 -17.36
CA LEU A 93 -5.14 18.54 -16.18
C LEU A 93 -4.45 19.88 -15.86
N ASN A 94 -3.33 20.18 -16.49
CA ASN A 94 -2.56 21.44 -16.31
C ASN A 94 -2.28 21.76 -14.81
N ILE A 95 -1.77 20.76 -14.07
CA ILE A 95 -1.41 20.87 -12.65
C ILE A 95 0.03 21.35 -12.48
N ASP A 96 0.40 21.66 -11.23
CA ASP A 96 1.76 22.03 -10.85
C ASP A 96 2.78 20.93 -11.18
N ASP A 97 3.91 21.30 -11.82
CA ASP A 97 4.93 20.35 -12.27
C ASP A 97 5.51 19.48 -11.15
N ALA A 98 5.64 20.01 -9.94
CA ALA A 98 6.19 19.27 -8.81
C ALA A 98 5.22 18.17 -8.36
N VAL A 99 3.91 18.46 -8.34
CA VAL A 99 2.88 17.48 -7.98
C VAL A 99 2.73 16.44 -9.10
N ALA A 100 2.75 16.88 -10.37
CA ALA A 100 2.73 15.98 -11.52
C ALA A 100 3.89 14.97 -11.45
N LYS A 101 5.10 15.46 -11.16
CA LYS A 101 6.29 14.62 -10.99
C LYS A 101 6.11 13.62 -9.85
N ALA A 102 5.59 14.03 -8.68
CA ALA A 102 5.36 13.14 -7.56
C ALA A 102 4.35 12.02 -7.90
N LEU A 103 3.27 12.36 -8.61
CA LEU A 103 2.27 11.39 -9.08
C LEU A 103 2.84 10.42 -10.13
N LEU A 104 3.72 10.89 -11.03
CA LEU A 104 4.40 10.04 -12.01
C LEU A 104 5.39 9.07 -11.36
N GLU A 105 6.07 9.50 -10.28
CA GLU A 105 7.02 8.66 -9.57
C GLU A 105 6.36 7.68 -8.59
N LEU A 106 5.12 7.93 -8.18
CA LEU A 106 4.40 7.12 -7.18
C LEU A 106 4.40 5.61 -7.47
N PRO A 107 4.13 5.13 -8.71
CA PRO A 107 4.15 3.70 -9.01
C PRO A 107 5.55 3.05 -8.91
N GLN A 108 6.60 3.85 -8.77
CA GLN A 108 7.98 3.41 -8.63
C GLN A 108 8.51 3.53 -7.18
N LEU A 109 7.67 4.04 -6.26
CA LEU A 109 8.01 4.17 -4.84
C LEU A 109 7.78 2.86 -4.10
N PHE A 110 8.58 1.84 -4.43
CA PHE A 110 8.58 0.55 -3.75
C PHE A 110 10.01 0.10 -3.43
N GLY A 111 10.19 -0.61 -2.31
CA GLY A 111 11.49 -1.09 -1.86
C GLY A 111 11.65 -1.08 -0.34
N GLY A 112 12.86 -0.80 0.13
CA GLY A 112 13.19 -0.67 1.55
C GLY A 112 12.91 0.72 2.11
N THR A 113 13.56 1.07 3.21
CA THR A 113 13.37 2.37 3.91
C THR A 113 13.76 3.59 3.07
N GLU A 114 14.63 3.41 2.07
CA GLU A 114 15.02 4.47 1.12
C GLU A 114 13.83 5.06 0.36
N VAL A 115 12.75 4.29 0.21
CA VAL A 115 11.51 4.75 -0.43
C VAL A 115 10.85 5.86 0.38
N LEU A 116 10.88 5.78 1.70
CA LEU A 116 10.29 6.77 2.60
C LEU A 116 11.02 8.13 2.50
N GLU A 117 12.34 8.11 2.47
CA GLU A 117 13.14 9.32 2.26
C GLU A 117 12.88 9.92 0.87
N LYS A 118 12.84 9.07 -0.16
CA LYS A 118 12.52 9.51 -1.52
C LYS A 118 11.14 10.15 -1.59
N ALA A 119 10.13 9.54 -0.99
CA ALA A 119 8.76 10.06 -0.95
C ALA A 119 8.70 11.47 -0.32
N LYS A 120 9.38 11.68 0.81
CA LYS A 120 9.48 13.00 1.46
C LYS A 120 10.18 14.05 0.58
N SER A 121 11.08 13.63 -0.30
CA SER A 121 11.77 14.57 -1.20
C SER A 121 10.91 15.03 -2.38
N LEU A 122 9.81 14.34 -2.68
CA LEU A 122 8.94 14.63 -3.83
C LEU A 122 7.87 15.68 -3.55
N THR A 123 7.57 15.93 -2.28
CA THR A 123 6.50 16.86 -1.90
C THR A 123 6.72 17.46 -0.53
N ASP A 124 6.26 18.71 -0.35
CA ASP A 124 6.19 19.40 0.93
C ASP A 124 4.76 19.38 1.53
N GLU A 125 3.84 18.65 0.90
CA GLU A 125 2.45 18.54 1.37
C GLU A 125 2.39 17.84 2.72
N GLU A 126 1.78 18.51 3.70
CA GLU A 126 1.79 18.05 5.11
C GLU A 126 1.11 16.68 5.26
N GLU A 127 -0.01 16.44 4.55
CA GLU A 127 -0.72 15.16 4.58
C GLU A 127 0.18 14.02 4.08
N CYS A 128 0.94 14.26 3.01
CA CYS A 128 1.90 13.30 2.47
C CYS A 128 3.03 13.02 3.47
N ILE A 129 3.60 14.06 4.08
CA ILE A 129 4.67 13.94 5.06
C ILE A 129 4.19 13.17 6.30
N GLN A 130 2.99 13.44 6.79
CA GLN A 130 2.39 12.72 7.91
C GLN A 130 2.15 11.23 7.58
N ALA A 131 1.71 10.94 6.35
CA ALA A 131 1.53 9.56 5.89
C ALA A 131 2.85 8.77 5.91
N VAL A 132 3.94 9.39 5.44
CA VAL A 132 5.28 8.77 5.46
C VAL A 132 5.83 8.64 6.88
N ASN A 133 5.68 9.68 7.72
CA ASN A 133 6.10 9.64 9.12
C ASN A 133 5.42 8.49 9.88
N ARG A 134 4.13 8.26 9.63
CA ARG A 134 3.40 7.14 10.24
C ARG A 134 3.98 5.78 9.84
N LEU A 135 4.40 5.61 8.58
CA LEU A 135 5.08 4.40 8.13
C LEU A 135 6.45 4.21 8.80
N GLU A 136 7.21 5.29 8.96
CA GLU A 136 8.51 5.26 9.66
C GLU A 136 8.34 4.87 11.14
N GLU A 137 7.40 5.50 11.83
CA GLU A 137 7.11 5.18 13.24
C GLU A 137 6.68 3.73 13.41
N LEU A 138 5.82 3.23 12.51
CA LEU A 138 5.41 1.83 12.50
C LEU A 138 6.60 0.89 12.25
N TYR A 139 7.44 1.23 11.28
CA TYR A 139 8.65 0.45 10.98
C TYR A 139 9.59 0.35 12.19
N GLU A 140 9.82 1.46 12.91
CA GLU A 140 10.65 1.45 14.11
C GLU A 140 10.05 0.56 15.24
N LEU A 141 8.71 0.53 15.40
CA LEU A 141 8.06 -0.40 16.32
C LEU A 141 8.26 -1.86 15.90
N LEU A 142 8.11 -2.16 14.61
CA LEU A 142 8.31 -3.51 14.07
C LEU A 142 9.78 -3.95 14.20
N LYS A 143 10.72 -3.06 13.92
CA LYS A 143 12.17 -3.29 14.05
C LYS A 143 12.59 -3.57 15.49
N ASN A 144 12.03 -2.89 16.47
CA ASN A 144 12.29 -3.14 17.89
C ASN A 144 11.91 -4.56 18.34
N ASN A 145 11.05 -5.22 17.55
CA ASN A 145 10.63 -6.62 17.77
C ASN A 145 11.23 -7.61 16.73
N ASN A 146 12.25 -7.18 15.98
CA ASN A 146 12.96 -7.97 14.96
C ASN A 146 12.08 -8.43 13.80
N TYR A 147 11.06 -7.63 13.44
CA TYR A 147 10.20 -7.88 12.29
C TYR A 147 10.65 -7.13 11.03
N ASP A 148 11.63 -6.23 11.13
CA ASP A 148 12.15 -5.38 10.05
C ASP A 148 12.54 -6.14 8.79
N LYS A 149 13.12 -7.33 8.92
CA LYS A 149 13.51 -8.19 7.79
C LYS A 149 12.35 -8.69 6.92
N TYR A 150 11.11 -8.60 7.43
CA TYR A 150 9.90 -8.99 6.70
C TYR A 150 9.20 -7.81 6.06
N ILE A 151 9.69 -6.58 6.29
CA ILE A 151 8.99 -5.35 5.86
C ILE A 151 9.60 -4.76 4.60
N SER A 152 8.75 -4.38 3.68
CA SER A 152 9.02 -3.50 2.56
C SER A 152 7.93 -2.45 2.42
N PHE A 153 8.10 -1.51 1.52
CA PHE A 153 7.15 -0.42 1.29
C PHE A 153 6.74 -0.37 -0.18
N ASP A 154 5.46 -0.06 -0.45
CA ASP A 154 4.97 0.33 -1.77
C ASP A 154 3.91 1.44 -1.60
N LEU A 155 4.30 2.68 -1.91
CA LEU A 155 3.38 3.82 -1.86
C LEU A 155 2.47 3.90 -3.10
N GLY A 156 2.78 3.14 -4.14
CA GLY A 156 1.96 2.98 -5.34
C GLY A 156 0.91 1.87 -5.21
N ASP A 157 0.95 1.07 -4.13
CA ASP A 157 -0.11 0.13 -3.80
C ASP A 157 -1.28 0.90 -3.16
N LEU A 158 -2.33 1.09 -3.93
CA LEU A 158 -3.50 1.89 -3.56
C LEU A 158 -4.72 0.99 -3.41
N SER A 159 -5.54 1.24 -2.39
CA SER A 159 -6.78 0.49 -2.17
C SER A 159 -7.76 0.62 -3.35
N GLU A 160 -8.54 -0.43 -3.59
CA GLU A 160 -9.65 -0.39 -4.57
C GLU A 160 -10.81 0.53 -4.12
N HIS A 161 -10.84 0.86 -2.84
CA HIS A 161 -11.92 1.61 -2.26
C HIS A 161 -11.43 2.99 -1.80
N ALA A 162 -12.01 4.03 -2.38
CA ALA A 162 -11.67 5.43 -2.09
C ALA A 162 -11.87 5.87 -0.62
N TYR A 163 -12.54 5.05 0.20
CA TYR A 163 -12.78 5.35 1.62
C TYR A 163 -11.63 4.93 2.56
N TYR A 164 -10.64 4.19 2.08
CA TYR A 164 -9.45 3.91 2.88
C TYR A 164 -8.56 5.14 2.96
N THR A 165 -8.13 5.46 4.17
CA THR A 165 -7.36 6.69 4.45
C THR A 165 -6.07 6.43 5.23
N GLY A 166 -5.76 5.17 5.52
CA GLY A 166 -4.66 4.79 6.40
C GLY A 166 -3.65 3.86 5.75
N ILE A 167 -2.95 3.13 6.63
CA ILE A 167 -1.99 2.11 6.24
C ILE A 167 -2.73 0.92 5.62
N ILE A 168 -2.22 0.46 4.48
CA ILE A 168 -2.61 -0.79 3.84
C ILE A 168 -1.39 -1.71 3.79
N PHE A 169 -1.62 -3.01 3.73
CA PHE A 169 -0.52 -3.97 3.59
C PHE A 169 -0.91 -5.19 2.77
N HIS A 170 0.09 -5.80 2.16
CA HIS A 170 0.01 -7.11 1.53
C HIS A 170 1.14 -8.01 2.01
N ALA A 171 0.86 -9.28 2.21
CA ALA A 171 1.89 -10.26 2.53
C ALA A 171 2.07 -11.25 1.37
N TYR A 172 3.31 -11.43 0.95
CA TYR A 172 3.70 -12.30 -0.16
C TYR A 172 4.69 -13.35 0.32
N THR A 173 4.53 -14.59 -0.12
CA THR A 173 5.50 -15.66 0.12
C THR A 173 6.24 -15.99 -1.17
N PHE A 174 7.54 -16.27 -1.04
CA PHE A 174 8.40 -16.67 -2.14
C PHE A 174 8.54 -18.20 -2.13
N GLY A 175 8.51 -18.82 -3.33
CA GLY A 175 8.86 -20.24 -3.47
C GLY A 175 7.70 -21.25 -3.45
N THR A 176 6.46 -20.82 -3.34
CA THR A 176 5.29 -21.69 -3.56
C THR A 176 4.73 -21.47 -4.96
N VAL A 177 4.31 -22.56 -5.63
CA VAL A 177 3.74 -22.52 -6.99
C VAL A 177 2.36 -21.80 -7.02
N SER A 178 1.85 -21.44 -5.86
CA SER A 178 0.58 -20.72 -5.67
C SER A 178 0.83 -19.47 -4.83
N TYR A 179 0.61 -18.31 -5.40
CA TYR A 179 0.65 -17.04 -4.67
C TYR A 179 -0.49 -17.02 -3.65
N THR A 180 -0.14 -17.00 -2.37
CA THR A 180 -1.12 -16.77 -1.30
C THR A 180 -1.09 -15.29 -0.98
N HIS A 181 -2.13 -14.56 -1.38
CA HIS A 181 -2.29 -13.16 -1.01
C HIS A 181 -3.04 -13.08 0.32
N LEU A 182 -2.41 -12.45 1.31
CA LEU A 182 -3.07 -11.96 2.51
C LEU A 182 -3.26 -10.46 2.31
N ARG A 183 -4.49 -9.98 2.39
CA ARG A 183 -4.84 -8.58 2.17
C ARG A 183 -5.50 -8.02 3.42
N ALA A 184 -5.08 -6.83 3.84
CA ALA A 184 -5.82 -6.02 4.79
C ALA A 184 -6.92 -5.21 4.09
N HIS A 185 -8.00 -5.02 4.78
CA HIS A 185 -9.08 -4.11 4.41
C HIS A 185 -9.31 -3.13 5.55
#